data_269018760e7d860933e3675d28173fc3
#
_entry.id   269018760e7d860933e3675d28173fc3
#
_cell.length_a   1.000
_cell.length_b   1.000
_cell.length_c   1.000
_cell.angle_alpha   90.00
_cell.angle_beta   90.00
_cell.angle_gamma   90.00
#
_symmetry.space_group_name_H-M   'P 1'
#
loop_
_entity.id
_entity.type
_entity.pdbx_description
1 polymer ?
#
loop_
_entity_poly.entity_id
_entity_poly.type
_entity_poly.pdbx_seq_one_letter_code
_entity_poly.pdbx_strand_id
1 'polypeptide(L)'
;MCIRDRSIAMGILITFGSYMKKDVPIESSTRNVEVFDTAIAIMAGLMIIPAVFAFSGGDPSALKAGPSLMFITIPKVFDSMGFGTVIGIAFFLLVLFAALTSSIALTESAVSTLQDELHWSRKKATSIMGVSMVLLGSLSSLGYGLLANVTVIGMQFLDFFDFLTNSVMMPIAAIASCILVSRVIGVDRIADEVTLHGAPFRRRKVFNAMIRFLCPFFAAIILISSIASAFGWISM
;
A
#
# COMPACT_ATOMS: atom_id res chain seq x y z
N MET A 1 -8.36 -3.83 -7.24
CA MET A 1 -7.70 -2.78 -6.42
C MET A 1 -8.03 -3.08 -4.97
N CYS A 2 -7.26 -3.95 -4.39
CA CYS A 2 -7.56 -4.54 -3.10
C CYS A 2 -6.69 -3.93 -2.01
N ILE A 3 -6.91 -4.36 -0.81
CA ILE A 3 -6.17 -4.22 0.47
C ILE A 3 -4.67 -3.90 0.29
N ARG A 4 -4.09 -4.25 -0.84
CA ARG A 4 -2.70 -4.07 -1.27
C ARG A 4 -2.24 -2.60 -1.31
N ASP A 5 -3.12 -1.67 -1.71
CA ASP A 5 -2.73 -0.26 -1.92
C ASP A 5 -2.92 0.63 -0.68
N ARG A 6 -3.51 0.10 0.39
CA ARG A 6 -3.86 0.89 1.56
C ARG A 6 -2.76 0.96 2.62
N SER A 7 -1.63 0.28 2.43
CA SER A 7 -0.49 0.26 3.37
C SER A 7 -0.88 -0.01 4.85
N ILE A 8 -2.02 -0.66 5.07
CA ILE A 8 -2.62 -0.83 6.40
C ILE A 8 -1.71 -1.66 7.29
N ALA A 9 -1.07 -2.68 6.74
CA ALA A 9 -0.19 -3.57 7.49
C ALA A 9 1.27 -3.08 7.59
N MET A 10 1.59 -1.92 7.00
CA MET A 10 2.95 -1.36 7.00
C MET A 10 3.26 -0.47 8.23
N GLY A 11 2.37 -0.42 9.22
CA GLY A 11 2.57 0.36 10.43
C GLY A 11 2.30 1.86 10.31
N ILE A 12 2.09 2.40 9.10
CA ILE A 12 1.86 3.83 8.87
C ILE A 12 0.71 4.36 9.70
N LEU A 13 -0.44 3.67 9.69
CA LEU A 13 -1.61 4.09 10.46
C LEU A 13 -1.39 4.02 11.97
N ILE A 14 -0.54 3.11 12.45
CA ILE A 14 -0.16 3.02 13.86
C ILE A 14 0.67 4.24 14.24
N THR A 15 1.68 4.56 13.43
CA THR A 15 2.55 5.73 13.65
C THR A 15 1.75 7.03 13.61
N PHE A 16 0.92 7.25 12.59
CA PHE A 16 0.09 8.46 12.53
C PHE A 16 -0.97 8.49 13.63
N GLY A 17 -1.53 7.34 14.01
CA GLY A 17 -2.43 7.22 15.14
C GLY A 17 -1.80 7.65 16.46
N SER A 18 -0.51 7.37 16.67
CA SER A 18 0.22 7.82 17.86
C SER A 18 0.41 9.34 17.94
N TYR A 19 0.36 10.04 16.80
CA TYR A 19 0.45 11.50 16.72
C TYR A 19 -0.91 12.21 16.82
N MET A 20 -2.01 11.46 16.75
CA MET A 20 -3.36 12.04 16.83
C MET A 20 -3.66 12.52 18.25
N LYS A 21 -4.37 13.66 18.34
CA LYS A 21 -4.89 14.15 19.60
C LYS A 21 -6.04 13.27 20.09
N LYS A 22 -6.17 13.15 21.41
CA LYS A 22 -7.20 12.31 22.04
C LYS A 22 -8.65 12.78 21.81
N ASP A 23 -8.85 14.01 21.39
CA ASP A 23 -10.17 14.61 21.12
C ASP A 23 -10.74 14.25 19.73
N VAL A 24 -9.97 13.57 18.87
CA VAL A 24 -10.42 13.18 17.54
C VAL A 24 -11.16 11.84 17.57
N PRO A 25 -12.43 11.79 17.12
CA PRO A 25 -13.22 10.57 17.14
C PRO A 25 -12.71 9.57 16.10
N ILE A 26 -12.29 8.39 16.55
CA ILE A 26 -11.66 7.35 15.73
C ILE A 26 -12.64 6.79 14.69
N GLU A 27 -13.90 6.49 15.07
CA GLU A 27 -14.88 5.89 14.16
C GLU A 27 -15.19 6.77 12.94
N SER A 28 -15.41 8.08 13.18
CA SER A 28 -15.72 9.01 12.08
C SER A 28 -14.51 9.23 11.17
N SER A 29 -13.30 9.30 11.72
CA SER A 29 -12.07 9.44 10.96
C SER A 29 -11.83 8.21 10.08
N THR A 30 -11.96 7.02 10.63
CA THR A 30 -11.81 5.76 9.88
C THR A 30 -12.87 5.64 8.78
N ARG A 31 -14.12 6.00 9.06
CA ARG A 31 -15.20 5.98 8.07
C ARG A 31 -14.95 6.95 6.93
N ASN A 32 -14.47 8.14 7.22
CA ASN A 32 -14.12 9.11 6.18
C ASN A 32 -13.01 8.59 5.27
N VAL A 33 -11.95 8.02 5.84
CA VAL A 33 -10.87 7.38 5.06
C VAL A 33 -11.44 6.26 4.18
N GLU A 34 -12.28 5.38 4.73
CA GLU A 34 -12.91 4.28 3.97
C GLU A 34 -13.74 4.80 2.78
N VAL A 35 -14.57 5.81 3.01
CA VAL A 35 -15.45 6.38 1.97
C VAL A 35 -14.64 7.07 0.87
N PHE A 36 -13.70 7.95 1.24
CA PHE A 36 -12.89 8.68 0.26
C PHE A 36 -11.99 7.75 -0.55
N ASP A 37 -11.32 6.79 0.10
CA ASP A 37 -10.46 5.83 -0.56
C ASP A 37 -11.24 4.95 -1.55
N THR A 38 -12.40 4.45 -1.13
CA THR A 38 -13.27 3.65 -2.00
C THR A 38 -13.81 4.46 -3.17
N ALA A 39 -14.25 5.70 -2.92
CA ALA A 39 -14.75 6.57 -3.98
C ALA A 39 -13.67 6.88 -5.02
N ILE A 40 -12.46 7.24 -4.58
CA ILE A 40 -11.33 7.52 -5.48
C ILE A 40 -10.94 6.26 -6.27
N ALA A 41 -10.89 5.10 -5.63
CA ALA A 41 -10.57 3.84 -6.30
C ALA A 41 -11.59 3.49 -7.41
N ILE A 42 -12.88 3.67 -7.13
CA ILE A 42 -13.94 3.44 -8.12
C ILE A 42 -13.83 4.46 -9.27
N MET A 43 -13.66 5.74 -8.96
CA MET A 43 -13.52 6.79 -9.98
C MET A 43 -12.30 6.56 -10.87
N ALA A 44 -11.14 6.23 -10.28
CA ALA A 44 -9.93 5.91 -11.02
C ALA A 44 -10.14 4.68 -11.94
N GLY A 45 -10.77 3.62 -11.44
CA GLY A 45 -11.09 2.43 -12.23
C GLY A 45 -12.01 2.73 -13.40
N LEU A 46 -13.08 3.50 -13.16
CA LEU A 46 -14.03 3.91 -14.21
C LEU A 46 -13.40 4.84 -15.26
N MET A 47 -12.37 5.58 -14.92
CA MET A 47 -11.66 6.47 -15.85
C MET A 47 -10.57 5.73 -16.63
N ILE A 48 -9.71 4.99 -15.93
CA ILE A 48 -8.52 4.37 -16.53
C ILE A 48 -8.89 3.15 -17.37
N ILE A 49 -9.73 2.25 -16.87
CA ILE A 49 -10.04 0.99 -17.56
C ILE A 49 -10.67 1.22 -18.93
N PRO A 50 -11.75 2.03 -19.09
CA PRO A 50 -12.33 2.30 -20.39
C PRO A 50 -11.39 3.05 -21.32
N ALA A 51 -10.61 4.01 -20.79
CA ALA A 51 -9.65 4.76 -21.60
C ALA A 51 -8.60 3.83 -22.20
N VAL A 52 -7.94 3.02 -21.39
CA VAL A 52 -6.93 2.06 -21.86
C VAL A 52 -7.53 1.06 -22.84
N PHE A 53 -8.72 0.53 -22.57
CA PHE A 53 -9.39 -0.41 -23.46
C PHE A 53 -9.73 0.21 -24.83
N ALA A 54 -10.24 1.43 -24.85
CA ALA A 54 -10.57 2.14 -26.08
C ALA A 54 -9.33 2.41 -26.94
N PHE A 55 -8.20 2.79 -26.31
CA PHE A 55 -6.97 3.13 -27.04
C PHE A 55 -6.07 1.92 -27.34
N SER A 56 -6.30 0.77 -26.70
CA SER A 56 -5.59 -0.49 -27.02
C SER A 56 -6.26 -1.28 -28.14
N GLY A 57 -7.34 -0.78 -28.73
CA GLY A 57 -8.10 -1.50 -29.74
C GLY A 57 -8.88 -2.71 -29.19
N GLY A 58 -9.15 -2.73 -27.88
CA GLY A 58 -9.86 -3.83 -27.23
C GLY A 58 -8.97 -4.97 -26.75
N ASP A 59 -7.66 -4.80 -26.72
CA ASP A 59 -6.72 -5.82 -26.23
C ASP A 59 -6.70 -5.85 -24.70
N PRO A 60 -7.17 -6.94 -24.04
CA PRO A 60 -7.13 -7.06 -22.59
C PRO A 60 -5.72 -7.10 -22.02
N SER A 61 -4.70 -7.47 -22.83
CA SER A 61 -3.31 -7.55 -22.38
C SER A 61 -2.71 -6.18 -22.06
N ALA A 62 -3.26 -5.11 -22.62
CA ALA A 62 -2.88 -3.73 -22.32
C ALA A 62 -3.26 -3.27 -20.92
N LEU A 63 -4.18 -3.98 -20.25
CA LEU A 63 -4.64 -3.70 -18.89
C LEU A 63 -3.80 -4.38 -17.82
N LYS A 64 -2.63 -4.93 -18.16
CA LYS A 64 -1.73 -5.52 -17.16
C LYS A 64 -1.36 -4.47 -16.12
N ALA A 65 -1.71 -4.78 -14.87
CA ALA A 65 -1.38 -3.92 -13.73
C ALA A 65 0.14 -3.80 -13.56
N GLY A 66 0.58 -2.65 -13.07
CA GLY A 66 1.98 -2.43 -12.75
C GLY A 66 2.58 -1.17 -13.37
N PRO A 67 3.90 -0.98 -13.27
CA PRO A 67 4.59 0.21 -13.79
C PRO A 67 4.37 0.41 -15.30
N SER A 68 4.25 -0.67 -16.06
CA SER A 68 4.02 -0.61 -17.51
C SER A 68 2.72 0.09 -17.88
N LEU A 69 1.65 -0.13 -17.12
CA LEU A 69 0.37 0.57 -17.34
C LEU A 69 0.54 2.07 -17.17
N MET A 70 1.20 2.50 -16.11
CA MET A 70 1.34 3.91 -15.75
C MET A 70 2.33 4.66 -16.63
N PHE A 71 3.47 4.07 -16.98
CA PHE A 71 4.56 4.76 -17.64
C PHE A 71 4.67 4.47 -19.16
N ILE A 72 3.98 3.45 -19.67
CA ILE A 72 3.98 3.10 -21.08
C ILE A 72 2.59 3.27 -21.70
N THR A 73 1.56 2.68 -21.10
CA THR A 73 0.23 2.64 -21.69
C THR A 73 -0.50 3.99 -21.56
N ILE A 74 -0.53 4.58 -20.36
CA ILE A 74 -1.22 5.85 -20.12
C ILE A 74 -0.62 7.01 -20.94
N PRO A 75 0.70 7.19 -21.09
CA PRO A 75 1.24 8.20 -22.00
C PRO A 75 0.77 8.04 -23.43
N LYS A 76 0.70 6.82 -23.97
CA LYS A 76 0.18 6.57 -25.33
C LYS A 76 -1.30 6.97 -25.47
N VAL A 77 -2.08 6.78 -24.40
CA VAL A 77 -3.47 7.26 -24.37
C VAL A 77 -3.51 8.78 -24.46
N PHE A 78 -2.66 9.49 -23.71
CA PHE A 78 -2.58 10.95 -23.76
C PHE A 78 -2.13 11.46 -25.12
N ASP A 79 -1.15 10.83 -25.77
CA ASP A 79 -0.67 11.21 -27.10
C ASP A 79 -1.77 11.17 -28.16
N SER A 80 -2.78 10.33 -27.99
CA SER A 80 -3.93 10.25 -28.89
C SER A 80 -5.04 11.26 -28.61
N MET A 81 -4.93 12.07 -27.54
CA MET A 81 -5.91 13.09 -27.13
C MET A 81 -5.48 14.48 -27.61
N GLY A 82 -6.44 15.31 -28.04
CA GLY A 82 -6.16 16.67 -28.57
C GLY A 82 -5.44 17.60 -27.58
N PHE A 83 -5.61 17.41 -26.27
CA PHE A 83 -4.91 18.14 -25.20
C PHE A 83 -4.02 17.22 -24.34
N GLY A 84 -3.57 16.11 -24.92
CA GLY A 84 -2.88 15.05 -24.22
C GLY A 84 -1.64 15.49 -23.44
N THR A 85 -0.85 16.40 -24.00
CA THR A 85 0.35 16.94 -23.32
C THR A 85 0.00 17.65 -22.01
N VAL A 86 -1.03 18.50 -21.98
CA VAL A 86 -1.42 19.24 -20.78
C VAL A 86 -1.98 18.30 -19.72
N ILE A 87 -2.84 17.37 -20.15
CA ILE A 87 -3.43 16.36 -19.28
C ILE A 87 -2.33 15.43 -18.71
N GLY A 88 -1.37 15.04 -19.55
CA GLY A 88 -0.23 14.23 -19.17
C GLY A 88 0.65 14.90 -18.12
N ILE A 89 1.00 16.18 -18.31
CA ILE A 89 1.76 16.95 -17.32
C ILE A 89 1.00 17.01 -16.00
N ALA A 90 -0.29 17.35 -16.01
CA ALA A 90 -1.10 17.41 -14.80
C ALA A 90 -1.19 16.04 -14.09
N PHE A 91 -1.38 14.98 -14.85
CA PHE A 91 -1.43 13.61 -14.33
C PHE A 91 -0.12 13.21 -13.66
N PHE A 92 1.03 13.38 -14.33
CA PHE A 92 2.32 13.00 -13.75
C PHE A 92 2.75 13.89 -12.59
N LEU A 93 2.35 15.16 -12.55
CA LEU A 93 2.52 16.00 -11.37
C LEU A 93 1.72 15.46 -10.17
N LEU A 94 0.47 15.07 -10.39
CA LEU A 94 -0.35 14.45 -9.34
C LEU A 94 0.26 13.12 -8.85
N VAL A 95 0.75 12.29 -9.78
CA VAL A 95 1.45 11.04 -9.43
C VAL A 95 2.72 11.32 -8.62
N LEU A 96 3.49 12.33 -9.00
CA LEU A 96 4.68 12.74 -8.26
C LEU A 96 4.35 13.18 -6.83
N PHE A 97 3.34 14.03 -6.64
CA PHE A 97 2.91 14.45 -5.31
C PHE A 97 2.36 13.29 -4.48
N ALA A 98 1.60 12.38 -5.09
CA ALA A 98 1.11 11.19 -4.41
C ALA A 98 2.27 10.27 -3.98
N ALA A 99 3.27 10.07 -4.84
CA ALA A 99 4.45 9.30 -4.51
C ALA A 99 5.28 9.93 -3.40
N LEU A 100 5.47 11.26 -3.42
CA LEU A 100 6.19 12.00 -2.39
C LEU A 100 5.50 11.88 -1.02
N THR A 101 4.20 12.09 -0.96
CA THR A 101 3.44 11.99 0.31
C THR A 101 3.49 10.58 0.88
N SER A 102 3.36 9.56 0.04
CA SER A 102 3.46 8.16 0.45
C SER A 102 4.87 7.80 0.94
N SER A 103 5.90 8.27 0.24
CA SER A 103 7.30 8.04 0.60
C SER A 103 7.64 8.70 1.95
N ILE A 104 7.15 9.91 2.21
CA ILE A 104 7.32 10.59 3.51
C ILE A 104 6.63 9.78 4.61
N ALA A 105 5.42 9.31 4.39
CA ALA A 105 4.67 8.54 5.37
C ALA A 105 5.35 7.20 5.73
N LEU A 106 5.85 6.48 4.73
CA LEU A 106 6.61 5.23 4.92
C LEU A 106 7.91 5.49 5.67
N THR A 107 8.63 6.55 5.29
CA THR A 107 9.89 6.93 5.96
C THR A 107 9.66 7.29 7.42
N GLU A 108 8.61 8.06 7.72
CA GLU A 108 8.27 8.44 9.09
C GLU A 108 7.93 7.21 9.94
N SER A 109 7.18 6.25 9.40
CA SER A 109 6.89 4.99 10.10
C SER A 109 8.17 4.22 10.44
N ALA A 110 9.09 4.09 9.49
CA ALA A 110 10.36 3.42 9.71
C ALA A 110 11.27 4.17 10.69
N VAL A 111 11.36 5.50 10.56
CA VAL A 111 12.16 6.36 11.47
C VAL A 111 11.62 6.28 12.89
N SER A 112 10.30 6.37 13.07
CA SER A 112 9.65 6.23 14.38
C SER A 112 9.98 4.89 15.03
N THR A 113 9.85 3.80 14.28
CA THR A 113 10.19 2.45 14.77
C THR A 113 11.66 2.34 15.20
N LEU A 114 12.60 2.89 14.41
CA LEU A 114 14.03 2.90 14.76
C LEU A 114 14.33 3.75 16.00
N GLN A 115 13.58 4.84 16.20
CA GLN A 115 13.71 5.67 17.39
C GLN A 115 13.22 4.93 18.65
N ASP A 116 12.08 4.26 18.53
CA ASP A 116 11.44 3.59 19.67
C ASP A 116 12.18 2.31 20.08
N GLU A 117 12.59 1.48 19.10
CA GLU A 117 13.23 0.19 19.37
C GLU A 117 14.75 0.32 19.65
N LEU A 118 15.45 1.13 18.85
CA LEU A 118 16.91 1.26 18.94
C LEU A 118 17.36 2.50 19.71
N HIS A 119 16.42 3.32 20.19
CA HIS A 119 16.70 4.57 20.91
C HIS A 119 17.65 5.52 20.14
N TRP A 120 17.55 5.50 18.80
CA TRP A 120 18.38 6.36 17.95
C TRP A 120 17.85 7.79 17.92
N SER A 121 18.76 8.75 17.77
CA SER A 121 18.35 10.12 17.51
C SER A 121 17.64 10.21 16.15
N ARG A 122 16.65 11.10 16.03
CA ARG A 122 15.88 11.31 14.79
C ARG A 122 16.79 11.55 13.58
N LYS A 123 17.84 12.37 13.75
CA LYS A 123 18.81 12.66 12.67
C LYS A 123 19.50 11.39 12.17
N LYS A 124 19.97 10.53 13.09
CA LYS A 124 20.63 9.27 12.74
C LYS A 124 19.67 8.32 12.04
N ALA A 125 18.47 8.12 12.57
CA ALA A 125 17.45 7.25 11.99
C ALA A 125 17.06 7.73 10.57
N THR A 126 16.79 9.02 10.40
CA THR A 126 16.43 9.60 9.10
C THR A 126 17.57 9.48 8.07
N SER A 127 18.83 9.73 8.49
CA SER A 127 19.97 9.60 7.57
C SER A 127 20.16 8.16 7.10
N ILE A 128 20.07 7.19 8.00
CA ILE A 128 20.21 5.76 7.65
C ILE A 128 19.09 5.33 6.72
N MET A 129 17.85 5.73 7.03
CA MET A 129 16.72 5.44 6.15
C MET A 129 16.88 6.09 4.78
N GLY A 130 17.32 7.35 4.72
CA GLY A 130 17.59 8.04 3.45
C GLY A 130 18.64 7.33 2.61
N VAL A 131 19.75 6.93 3.19
CA VAL A 131 20.81 6.18 2.50
C VAL A 131 20.26 4.82 2.01
N SER A 132 19.52 4.10 2.84
CA SER A 132 18.92 2.82 2.47
C SER A 132 17.95 2.96 1.30
N MET A 133 17.11 4.01 1.31
CA MET A 133 16.15 4.29 0.23
C MET A 133 16.86 4.61 -1.09
N VAL A 134 17.94 5.39 -1.05
CA VAL A 134 18.74 5.72 -2.24
C VAL A 134 19.41 4.46 -2.79
N LEU A 135 20.00 3.62 -1.94
CA LEU A 135 20.66 2.39 -2.37
C LEU A 135 19.67 1.39 -2.98
N LEU A 136 18.58 1.09 -2.28
CA LEU A 136 17.56 0.14 -2.77
C LEU A 136 16.80 0.69 -3.98
N GLY A 137 16.49 1.98 -4.00
CA GLY A 137 15.86 2.64 -5.14
C GLY A 137 16.74 2.67 -6.37
N SER A 138 18.05 2.93 -6.20
CA SER A 138 19.01 2.86 -7.30
C SER A 138 19.12 1.43 -7.87
N LEU A 139 19.14 0.42 -7.01
CA LEU A 139 19.17 -0.98 -7.43
C LEU A 139 17.89 -1.34 -8.21
N SER A 140 16.72 -0.91 -7.74
CA SER A 140 15.45 -1.11 -8.43
C SER A 140 15.42 -0.41 -9.80
N SER A 141 15.94 0.82 -9.89
CA SER A 141 16.00 1.58 -11.14
C SER A 141 16.96 0.94 -12.14
N LEU A 142 18.14 0.51 -11.70
CA LEU A 142 19.13 -0.18 -12.53
C LEU A 142 18.63 -1.54 -13.04
N GLY A 143 17.72 -2.18 -12.31
CA GLY A 143 17.08 -3.44 -12.71
C GLY A 143 16.34 -3.37 -14.06
N TYR A 144 15.83 -2.20 -14.44
CA TYR A 144 15.21 -1.98 -15.76
C TYR A 144 16.21 -1.53 -16.85
N GLY A 145 17.45 -1.29 -16.49
CA GLY A 145 18.51 -0.83 -17.40
C GLY A 145 19.70 -1.77 -17.43
N LEU A 146 20.81 -1.34 -16.85
CA LEU A 146 22.08 -2.05 -16.86
C LEU A 146 22.03 -3.45 -16.24
N LEU A 147 21.18 -3.65 -15.25
CA LEU A 147 21.02 -4.92 -14.53
C LEU A 147 19.78 -5.72 -14.97
N ALA A 148 19.20 -5.42 -16.13
CA ALA A 148 17.99 -6.11 -16.63
C ALA A 148 18.18 -7.64 -16.78
N ASN A 149 19.40 -8.10 -16.98
CA ASN A 149 19.75 -9.53 -17.11
C ASN A 149 19.99 -10.21 -15.74
N VAL A 150 20.06 -9.43 -14.66
CA VAL A 150 20.26 -9.95 -13.30
C VAL A 150 18.90 -10.10 -12.63
N THR A 151 18.46 -11.34 -12.49
CA THR A 151 17.17 -11.65 -11.87
C THR A 151 17.36 -12.38 -10.54
N VAL A 152 16.50 -12.08 -9.57
CA VAL A 152 16.43 -12.80 -8.29
C VAL A 152 15.17 -13.65 -8.31
N ILE A 153 15.32 -14.97 -8.21
CA ILE A 153 14.21 -15.95 -8.31
C ILE A 153 13.40 -15.76 -9.63
N GLY A 154 14.09 -15.40 -10.73
CA GLY A 154 13.44 -15.16 -12.02
C GLY A 154 12.69 -13.82 -12.14
N MET A 155 12.75 -12.96 -11.13
CA MET A 155 12.12 -11.63 -11.10
C MET A 155 13.17 -10.51 -11.18
N GLN A 156 12.81 -9.38 -11.76
CA GLN A 156 13.63 -8.16 -11.70
C GLN A 156 13.65 -7.61 -10.27
N PHE A 157 14.63 -6.76 -9.94
CA PHE A 157 14.81 -6.24 -8.57
C PHE A 157 13.56 -5.56 -8.02
N LEU A 158 12.87 -4.73 -8.81
CA LEU A 158 11.65 -4.06 -8.36
C LEU A 158 10.55 -5.09 -8.06
N ASP A 159 10.34 -6.05 -8.97
CA ASP A 159 9.32 -7.09 -8.82
C ASP A 159 9.64 -8.01 -7.62
N PHE A 160 10.92 -8.30 -7.40
CA PHE A 160 11.36 -9.06 -6.23
C PHE A 160 11.11 -8.30 -4.92
N PHE A 161 11.42 -7.00 -4.85
CA PHE A 161 11.14 -6.20 -3.66
C PHE A 161 9.64 -6.04 -3.44
N ASP A 162 8.85 -5.85 -4.50
CA ASP A 162 7.39 -5.82 -4.42
C ASP A 162 6.83 -7.15 -3.91
N PHE A 163 7.31 -8.26 -4.44
CA PHE A 163 6.95 -9.59 -3.97
C PHE A 163 7.29 -9.78 -2.49
N LEU A 164 8.52 -9.46 -2.09
CA LEU A 164 8.97 -9.63 -0.71
C LEU A 164 8.14 -8.77 0.27
N THR A 165 7.94 -7.50 -0.05
CA THR A 165 7.23 -6.57 0.84
C THR A 165 5.72 -6.78 0.82
N ASN A 166 5.10 -6.77 -0.33
CA ASN A 166 3.65 -6.78 -0.46
C ASN A 166 3.05 -8.19 -0.42
N SER A 167 3.74 -9.18 -0.99
CA SER A 167 3.20 -10.53 -1.09
C SER A 167 3.57 -11.42 0.10
N VAL A 168 4.69 -11.14 0.79
CA VAL A 168 5.15 -11.94 1.92
C VAL A 168 5.05 -11.18 3.24
N MET A 169 5.77 -10.05 3.37
CA MET A 169 5.88 -9.36 4.66
C MET A 169 4.56 -8.74 5.11
N MET A 170 3.80 -8.14 4.18
CA MET A 170 2.52 -7.49 4.52
C MET A 170 1.46 -8.46 5.06
N PRO A 171 1.18 -9.63 4.45
CA PRO A 171 0.25 -10.60 5.03
C PRO A 171 0.71 -11.16 6.39
N ILE A 172 2.02 -11.37 6.57
CA ILE A 172 2.59 -11.80 7.86
C ILE A 172 2.34 -10.71 8.92
N ALA A 173 2.64 -9.45 8.62
CA ALA A 173 2.39 -8.33 9.51
C ALA A 173 0.90 -8.16 9.82
N ALA A 174 0.02 -8.37 8.85
CA ALA A 174 -1.43 -8.35 9.05
C ALA A 174 -1.90 -9.45 10.01
N ILE A 175 -1.42 -10.68 9.84
CA ILE A 175 -1.73 -11.80 10.74
C ILE A 175 -1.21 -11.50 12.15
N ALA A 176 0.04 -11.06 12.28
CA ALA A 176 0.65 -10.70 13.56
C ALA A 176 -0.14 -9.57 14.27
N SER A 177 -0.56 -8.53 13.53
CA SER A 177 -1.39 -7.46 14.06
C SER A 177 -2.76 -7.95 14.52
N CYS A 178 -3.40 -8.84 13.77
CA CYS A 178 -4.67 -9.45 14.18
C CYS A 178 -4.53 -10.29 15.46
N ILE A 179 -3.45 -11.04 15.58
CA ILE A 179 -3.15 -11.84 16.80
C ILE A 179 -2.88 -10.90 17.97
N LEU A 180 -2.07 -9.86 17.78
CA LEU A 180 -1.75 -8.86 18.80
C LEU A 180 -3.04 -8.20 19.32
N VAL A 181 -3.89 -7.72 18.41
CA VAL A 181 -5.15 -7.07 18.76
C VAL A 181 -6.12 -8.02 19.43
N SER A 182 -6.26 -9.25 18.93
CA SER A 182 -7.27 -10.19 19.43
C SER A 182 -6.89 -10.88 20.74
N ARG A 183 -5.57 -11.10 20.99
CA ARG A 183 -5.11 -11.89 22.12
C ARG A 183 -4.33 -11.11 23.18
N VAL A 184 -3.57 -10.08 22.78
CA VAL A 184 -2.70 -9.33 23.69
C VAL A 184 -3.39 -8.06 24.18
N ILE A 185 -3.83 -7.20 23.25
CA ILE A 185 -4.47 -5.92 23.60
C ILE A 185 -5.90 -6.17 24.11
N GLY A 186 -6.64 -7.04 23.43
CA GLY A 186 -8.06 -7.29 23.67
C GLY A 186 -8.96 -6.31 22.93
N VAL A 187 -9.99 -6.86 22.28
CA VAL A 187 -10.98 -6.07 21.51
C VAL A 187 -11.74 -5.08 22.39
N ASP A 188 -11.90 -5.41 23.69
CA ASP A 188 -12.63 -4.57 24.64
C ASP A 188 -11.88 -3.26 24.93
N ARG A 189 -10.56 -3.28 25.08
CA ARG A 189 -9.75 -2.05 25.24
C ARG A 189 -9.84 -1.14 24.02
N ILE A 190 -9.85 -1.72 22.82
CA ILE A 190 -10.03 -0.91 21.60
C ILE A 190 -11.44 -0.33 21.55
N ALA A 191 -12.45 -1.09 21.96
CA ALA A 191 -13.81 -0.59 22.04
C ALA A 191 -13.94 0.58 23.05
N ASP A 192 -13.28 0.48 24.19
CA ASP A 192 -13.25 1.54 25.20
C ASP A 192 -12.58 2.81 24.66
N GLU A 193 -11.46 2.67 23.94
CA GLU A 193 -10.77 3.80 23.32
C GLU A 193 -11.63 4.46 22.24
N VAL A 194 -12.31 3.68 21.38
CA VAL A 194 -13.22 4.22 20.35
C VAL A 194 -14.41 4.97 20.96
N THR A 195 -14.89 4.53 22.14
CA THR A 195 -16.04 5.12 22.82
C THR A 195 -15.67 6.21 23.82
N LEU A 196 -14.39 6.52 23.99
CA LEU A 196 -13.87 7.45 25.02
C LEU A 196 -14.56 8.84 25.00
N HIS A 197 -15.02 9.29 23.84
CA HIS A 197 -15.70 10.59 23.67
C HIS A 197 -17.20 10.46 23.44
N GLY A 198 -17.82 9.37 23.92
CA GLY A 198 -19.26 9.15 23.76
C GLY A 198 -19.69 8.78 22.33
N ALA A 199 -18.73 8.50 21.44
CA ALA A 199 -19.03 8.03 20.11
C ALA A 199 -19.53 6.57 20.17
N PRO A 200 -20.67 6.20 19.55
CA PRO A 200 -21.17 4.85 19.59
C PRO A 200 -20.33 3.95 18.66
N PHE A 201 -19.71 2.92 19.18
CA PHE A 201 -19.04 1.90 18.34
C PHE A 201 -20.08 0.96 17.71
N ARG A 202 -20.74 1.41 16.65
CA ARG A 202 -21.85 0.69 15.99
C ARG A 202 -21.42 -0.64 15.36
N ARG A 203 -20.18 -0.73 14.88
CA ARG A 203 -19.66 -1.90 14.13
C ARG A 203 -18.82 -2.87 14.99
N ARG A 204 -18.91 -2.81 16.32
CA ARG A 204 -18.11 -3.63 17.25
C ARG A 204 -18.18 -5.14 16.95
N LYS A 205 -19.38 -5.68 16.67
CA LYS A 205 -19.56 -7.12 16.36
C LYS A 205 -18.85 -7.51 15.07
N VAL A 206 -18.98 -6.69 14.03
CA VAL A 206 -18.33 -6.88 12.73
C VAL A 206 -16.81 -6.80 12.89
N PHE A 207 -16.31 -5.78 13.58
CA PHE A 207 -14.89 -5.59 13.87
C PHE A 207 -14.29 -6.82 14.59
N ASN A 208 -14.96 -7.33 15.61
CA ASN A 208 -14.51 -8.50 16.35
C ASN A 208 -14.45 -9.77 15.47
N ALA A 209 -15.49 -10.01 14.67
CA ALA A 209 -15.51 -11.14 13.75
C ALA A 209 -14.43 -11.04 12.66
N MET A 210 -14.25 -9.85 12.12
CA MET A 210 -13.23 -9.58 11.09
C MET A 210 -11.82 -9.82 11.62
N ILE A 211 -11.44 -9.18 12.73
CA ILE A 211 -10.08 -9.30 13.28
C ILE A 211 -9.78 -10.71 13.78
N ARG A 212 -10.76 -11.38 14.39
CA ARG A 212 -10.52 -12.67 15.02
C ARG A 212 -10.45 -13.83 14.04
N PHE A 213 -11.20 -13.76 12.94
CA PHE A 213 -11.36 -14.87 12.00
C PHE A 213 -11.10 -14.49 10.55
N LEU A 214 -11.80 -13.50 10.00
CA LEU A 214 -11.76 -13.22 8.57
C LEU A 214 -10.40 -12.67 8.13
N CYS A 215 -9.89 -11.65 8.80
CA CYS A 215 -8.63 -11.02 8.39
C CYS A 215 -7.44 -11.98 8.43
N PRO A 216 -7.20 -12.76 9.51
CA PRO A 216 -6.12 -13.74 9.51
C PRO A 216 -6.30 -14.84 8.46
N PHE A 217 -7.54 -15.28 8.23
CA PHE A 217 -7.85 -16.31 7.24
C PHE A 217 -7.55 -15.84 5.81
N PHE A 218 -8.06 -14.67 5.42
CA PHE A 218 -7.76 -14.12 4.11
C PHE A 218 -6.29 -13.74 3.91
N ALA A 219 -5.63 -13.21 4.95
CA ALA A 219 -4.21 -12.93 4.89
C ALA A 219 -3.37 -14.18 4.70
N ALA A 220 -3.74 -15.30 5.34
CA ALA A 220 -3.10 -16.59 5.13
C ALA A 220 -3.31 -17.13 3.71
N ILE A 221 -4.52 -17.02 3.15
CA ILE A 221 -4.81 -17.39 1.76
C ILE A 221 -3.96 -16.55 0.79
N ILE A 222 -3.90 -15.24 0.99
CA ILE A 222 -3.09 -14.35 0.16
C ILE A 222 -1.62 -14.74 0.22
N LEU A 223 -1.08 -15.00 1.40
CA LEU A 223 0.31 -15.43 1.60
C LEU A 223 0.61 -16.72 0.86
N ILE A 224 -0.21 -17.75 1.04
CA ILE A 224 -0.03 -19.05 0.40
C ILE A 224 -0.15 -18.92 -1.12
N SER A 225 -1.15 -18.21 -1.61
CA SER A 225 -1.39 -17.99 -3.03
C SER A 225 -0.25 -17.22 -3.69
N SER A 226 0.27 -16.18 -3.03
CA SER A 226 1.40 -15.38 -3.53
C SER A 226 2.70 -16.20 -3.59
N ILE A 227 2.95 -17.03 -2.58
CA ILE A 227 4.10 -17.93 -2.58
C ILE A 227 3.95 -18.98 -3.70
N ALA A 228 2.79 -19.60 -3.84
CA ALA A 228 2.52 -20.59 -4.88
C ALA A 228 2.67 -20.01 -6.29
N SER A 229 2.25 -18.74 -6.50
CA SER A 229 2.43 -18.03 -7.76
C SER A 229 3.91 -17.73 -8.05
N ALA A 230 4.70 -17.35 -7.04
CA ALA A 230 6.13 -17.07 -7.20
C ALA A 230 6.93 -18.33 -7.60
N PHE A 231 6.51 -19.50 -7.13
CA PHE A 231 7.12 -20.78 -7.53
C PHE A 231 6.50 -21.38 -8.79
N GLY A 232 5.59 -20.67 -9.47
CA GLY A 232 4.97 -21.12 -10.73
C GLY A 232 3.97 -22.28 -10.58
N TRP A 233 3.48 -22.54 -9.35
CA TRP A 233 2.48 -23.58 -9.09
C TRP A 233 1.07 -23.13 -9.48
N ILE A 234 0.83 -21.84 -9.51
CA ILE A 234 -0.43 -21.24 -9.91
C ILE A 234 -0.11 -20.04 -10.82
N SER A 235 -0.68 -20.04 -12.05
CA SER A 235 -0.68 -18.84 -12.91
C SER A 235 -1.85 -17.96 -12.52
N MET A 236 -1.57 -16.78 -11.98
CA MET A 236 -2.57 -15.72 -11.80
C MET A 236 -2.44 -14.66 -12.88
#